data_105af2639e228b89c5bee0287fb6a637
#
_entry.id   105af2639e228b89c5bee0287fb6a637
#
_cell.length_a   1.000
_cell.length_b   1.000
_cell.length_c   1.000
_cell.angle_alpha   90.00
_cell.angle_beta   90.00
_cell.angle_gamma   90.00
#
_symmetry.space_group_name_H-M   'P 1'
#
loop_
_entity.id
_entity.type
_entity.pdbx_description
1 polymer ?
#
loop_
_entity_poly.entity_id
_entity_poly.type
_entity_poly.pdbx_seq_one_letter_code
_entity_poly.pdbx_strand_id
1 'polypeptide(L)'
;MNDMYMEARQAAIKLGQSRNACLARAAEAWRRGDGATAKRFSREANVLNERMTVETADAAANLVRQRRTQAQEAIRARGEWSNDPEDRPSKGKECAGGLGVVMGVAGPNILGPACESLTISERTEVLLDLHMLHANEASDVLEDFLMAVSSMPRPIFVTTYLIVTLLQLERENFHGLAYIVVGDERHVGTQDTGRGASRHRLASGIKMFLQRYGYPWSEGGGCICIDPLTHS
;
A
#
# COMPACT_ATOMS: atom_id res chain seq x y z
N MET A 1 -17.09 9.04 0.76
CA MET A 1 -15.72 8.52 0.55
C MET A 1 -14.72 9.03 1.58
N ASN A 2 -14.83 10.29 2.01
CA ASN A 2 -14.04 10.83 3.13
C ASN A 2 -14.39 10.15 4.47
N ASP A 3 -15.63 9.74 4.62
CA ASP A 3 -16.16 9.19 5.87
C ASP A 3 -15.54 7.83 6.22
N MET A 4 -15.43 6.91 5.26
CA MET A 4 -14.77 5.61 5.46
C MET A 4 -13.29 5.75 5.86
N TYR A 5 -12.59 6.69 5.23
CA TYR A 5 -11.19 6.96 5.55
C TYR A 5 -11.04 7.55 6.96
N MET A 6 -11.92 8.50 7.32
CA MET A 6 -11.93 9.11 8.65
C MET A 6 -12.35 8.10 9.74
N GLU A 7 -13.29 7.23 9.42
CA GLU A 7 -13.74 6.17 10.32
C GLU A 7 -12.62 5.16 10.58
N ALA A 8 -11.94 4.68 9.54
CA ALA A 8 -10.81 3.76 9.65
C ALA A 8 -9.66 4.33 10.51
N ARG A 9 -9.45 5.65 10.49
CA ARG A 9 -8.38 6.33 11.24
C ARG A 9 -8.80 6.88 12.60
N GLN A 10 -10.03 6.67 13.02
CA GLN A 10 -10.53 7.30 14.27
C GLN A 10 -9.70 6.94 15.50
N ALA A 11 -9.20 5.67 15.58
CA ALA A 11 -8.33 5.24 16.67
C ALA A 11 -6.98 5.98 16.66
N ALA A 12 -6.34 6.07 15.52
CA ALA A 12 -5.08 6.80 15.36
C ALA A 12 -5.22 8.30 15.65
N ILE A 13 -6.34 8.91 15.23
CA ILE A 13 -6.65 10.33 15.53
C ILE A 13 -6.77 10.56 17.04
N LYS A 14 -7.48 9.69 17.77
CA LYS A 14 -7.61 9.78 19.23
C LYS A 14 -6.25 9.65 19.94
N LEU A 15 -5.40 8.73 19.49
CA LEU A 15 -4.03 8.58 20.00
C LEU A 15 -3.20 9.83 19.74
N GLY A 16 -3.30 10.44 18.55
CA GLY A 16 -2.65 11.69 18.20
C GLY A 16 -3.07 12.86 19.09
N GLN A 17 -4.35 12.97 19.42
CA GLN A 17 -4.87 13.96 20.34
C GLN A 17 -4.30 13.75 21.75
N SER A 18 -4.29 12.53 22.26
CA SER A 18 -3.72 12.17 23.56
C SER A 18 -2.22 12.46 23.62
N ARG A 19 -1.47 12.11 22.58
CA ARG A 19 -0.04 12.44 22.44
C ARG A 19 0.19 13.94 22.53
N ASN A 20 -0.59 14.73 21.79
CA ASN A 20 -0.45 16.19 21.78
C ASN A 20 -0.75 16.80 23.16
N ALA A 21 -1.74 16.25 23.88
CA ALA A 21 -2.04 16.65 25.27
C ALA A 21 -0.87 16.34 26.23
N CYS A 22 -0.22 15.17 26.09
CA CYS A 22 0.97 14.85 26.89
C CYS A 22 2.14 15.79 26.55
N LEU A 23 2.38 16.10 25.28
CA LEU A 23 3.43 17.06 24.88
C LEU A 23 3.16 18.46 25.44
N ALA A 24 1.93 18.94 25.43
CA ALA A 24 1.56 20.23 26.02
C ALA A 24 1.83 20.26 27.52
N ARG A 25 1.48 19.19 28.26
CA ARG A 25 1.78 19.05 29.69
C ARG A 25 3.29 18.98 29.96
N ALA A 26 4.04 18.29 29.11
CA ALA A 26 5.49 18.23 29.22
C ALA A 26 6.12 19.62 29.06
N ALA A 27 5.69 20.38 28.06
CA ALA A 27 6.17 21.75 27.82
C ALA A 27 5.81 22.70 28.97
N GLU A 28 4.64 22.55 29.57
CA GLU A 28 4.24 23.36 30.72
C GLU A 28 5.06 23.01 31.98
N ALA A 29 5.27 21.72 32.28
CA ALA A 29 6.12 21.29 33.37
C ALA A 29 7.54 21.80 33.23
N TRP A 30 8.11 21.73 32.00
CA TRP A 30 9.43 22.27 31.70
C TRP A 30 9.52 23.78 31.99
N ARG A 31 8.54 24.56 31.55
CA ARG A 31 8.49 26.02 31.81
C ARG A 31 8.44 26.35 33.30
N ARG A 32 7.87 25.47 34.14
CA ARG A 32 7.84 25.60 35.60
C ARG A 32 9.09 25.09 36.30
N GLY A 33 10.08 24.57 35.56
CA GLY A 33 11.29 23.98 36.12
C GLY A 33 11.15 22.55 36.64
N ASP A 34 9.97 21.92 36.46
CA ASP A 34 9.72 20.53 36.88
C ASP A 34 10.17 19.54 35.77
N GLY A 35 11.49 19.30 35.73
CA GLY A 35 12.09 18.41 34.77
C GLY A 35 11.66 16.94 34.90
N ALA A 36 11.31 16.49 36.12
CA ALA A 36 10.87 15.12 36.36
C ALA A 36 9.49 14.86 35.71
N THR A 37 8.55 15.74 35.94
CA THR A 37 7.20 15.68 35.34
C THR A 37 7.27 15.87 33.81
N ALA A 38 8.09 16.79 33.32
CA ALA A 38 8.29 17.00 31.90
C ALA A 38 8.79 15.70 31.20
N LYS A 39 9.80 15.05 31.80
CA LYS A 39 10.35 13.78 31.28
C LYS A 39 9.33 12.65 31.30
N ARG A 40 8.48 12.56 32.33
CA ARG A 40 7.41 11.56 32.40
C ARG A 40 6.41 11.72 31.26
N PHE A 41 5.87 12.93 31.04
CA PHE A 41 4.91 13.18 29.97
C PHE A 41 5.53 13.04 28.57
N SER A 42 6.81 13.36 28.38
CA SER A 42 7.51 13.12 27.12
C SER A 42 7.60 11.61 26.79
N ARG A 43 7.91 10.77 27.78
CA ARG A 43 7.93 9.32 27.61
C ARG A 43 6.55 8.76 27.26
N GLU A 44 5.51 9.23 27.95
CA GLU A 44 4.12 8.86 27.65
C GLU A 44 3.71 9.26 26.24
N ALA A 45 4.10 10.45 25.79
CA ALA A 45 3.87 10.91 24.42
C ALA A 45 4.57 10.03 23.37
N ASN A 46 5.79 9.55 23.65
CA ASN A 46 6.50 8.64 22.75
C ASN A 46 5.77 7.29 22.61
N VAL A 47 5.31 6.71 23.72
CA VAL A 47 4.51 5.46 23.69
C VAL A 47 3.22 5.64 22.88
N LEU A 48 2.52 6.78 23.07
CA LEU A 48 1.32 7.10 22.29
C LEU A 48 1.63 7.29 20.80
N ASN A 49 2.79 7.87 20.47
CA ASN A 49 3.22 8.04 19.10
C ASN A 49 3.51 6.70 18.41
N GLU A 50 4.19 5.77 19.08
CA GLU A 50 4.43 4.42 18.56
C GLU A 50 3.12 3.69 18.28
N ARG A 51 2.18 3.72 19.24
CA ARG A 51 0.85 3.14 19.06
C ARG A 51 0.09 3.78 17.90
N MET A 52 0.14 5.10 17.78
CA MET A 52 -0.51 5.83 16.69
C MET A 52 0.05 5.40 15.33
N THR A 53 1.36 5.16 15.23
CA THR A 53 1.99 4.69 13.99
C THR A 53 1.47 3.31 13.59
N VAL A 54 1.40 2.36 14.54
CA VAL A 54 0.85 1.02 14.29
C VAL A 54 -0.62 1.10 13.85
N GLU A 55 -1.46 1.81 14.61
CA GLU A 55 -2.89 1.98 14.25
C GLU A 55 -3.09 2.64 12.89
N THR A 56 -2.20 3.55 12.50
CA THR A 56 -2.25 4.20 11.19
C THR A 56 -1.93 3.20 10.06
N ALA A 57 -0.91 2.36 10.23
CA ALA A 57 -0.53 1.33 9.27
C ALA A 57 -1.64 0.28 9.12
N ASP A 58 -2.18 -0.21 10.24
CA ASP A 58 -3.28 -1.17 10.25
C ASP A 58 -4.54 -0.62 9.57
N ALA A 59 -4.88 0.64 9.84
CA ALA A 59 -6.01 1.31 9.20
C ALA A 59 -5.81 1.43 7.68
N ALA A 60 -4.62 1.76 7.21
CA ALA A 60 -4.30 1.85 5.79
C ALA A 60 -4.42 0.49 5.10
N ALA A 61 -3.82 -0.55 5.67
CA ALA A 61 -3.89 -1.92 5.14
C ALA A 61 -5.34 -2.44 5.11
N ASN A 62 -6.12 -2.20 6.17
CA ASN A 62 -7.53 -2.59 6.22
C ASN A 62 -8.37 -1.86 5.18
N LEU A 63 -8.11 -0.58 4.94
CA LEU A 63 -8.79 0.19 3.92
C LEU A 63 -8.52 -0.37 2.51
N VAL A 64 -7.27 -0.73 2.23
CA VAL A 64 -6.87 -1.38 0.97
C VAL A 64 -7.56 -2.73 0.81
N ARG A 65 -7.59 -3.56 1.86
CA ARG A 65 -8.29 -4.85 1.84
C ARG A 65 -9.80 -4.70 1.60
N GLN A 66 -10.45 -3.70 2.19
CA GLN A 66 -11.87 -3.43 1.94
C GLN A 66 -12.14 -3.03 0.49
N ARG A 67 -11.29 -2.20 -0.11
CA ARG A 67 -11.40 -1.78 -1.51
C ARG A 67 -11.11 -2.89 -2.49
N ARG A 68 -10.30 -3.84 -2.10
CA ARG A 68 -10.00 -5.03 -2.90
C ARG A 68 -11.28 -5.69 -3.43
N THR A 69 -12.32 -5.80 -2.62
CA THR A 69 -13.59 -6.41 -3.05
C THR A 69 -14.16 -5.71 -4.28
N GLN A 70 -14.15 -4.39 -4.29
CA GLN A 70 -14.62 -3.60 -5.44
C GLN A 70 -13.71 -3.81 -6.67
N ALA A 71 -12.40 -3.86 -6.47
CA ALA A 71 -11.45 -4.14 -7.54
C ALA A 71 -11.64 -5.56 -8.11
N GLN A 72 -11.88 -6.56 -7.24
CA GLN A 72 -12.18 -7.93 -7.67
C GLN A 72 -13.44 -8.01 -8.53
N GLU A 73 -14.50 -7.34 -8.12
CA GLU A 73 -15.75 -7.29 -8.88
C GLU A 73 -15.55 -6.61 -10.23
N ALA A 74 -14.82 -5.49 -10.27
CA ALA A 74 -14.51 -4.78 -11.50
C ALA A 74 -13.66 -5.61 -12.47
N ILE A 75 -12.67 -6.35 -11.96
CA ILE A 75 -11.82 -7.24 -12.77
C ILE A 75 -12.64 -8.40 -13.33
N ARG A 76 -13.49 -9.02 -12.51
CA ARG A 76 -14.38 -10.10 -12.96
C ARG A 76 -15.38 -9.65 -14.03
N ALA A 77 -15.90 -8.42 -13.89
CA ALA A 77 -16.85 -7.84 -14.85
C ALA A 77 -16.23 -7.51 -16.21
N ARG A 78 -14.93 -7.16 -16.26
CA ARG A 78 -14.24 -6.74 -17.50
C ARG A 78 -14.03 -7.85 -18.53
N GLY A 79 -14.10 -9.13 -18.17
CA GLY A 79 -14.12 -10.26 -19.12
C GLY A 79 -12.94 -10.43 -20.11
N GLU A 80 -12.27 -9.35 -20.48
CA GLU A 80 -11.45 -9.24 -21.68
C GLU A 80 -9.91 -9.30 -21.45
N TRP A 81 -9.45 -9.37 -20.18
CA TRP A 81 -8.02 -9.20 -19.88
C TRP A 81 -7.15 -10.34 -20.39
N SER A 82 -7.68 -11.55 -20.48
CA SER A 82 -6.98 -12.70 -21.06
C SER A 82 -7.93 -13.63 -21.78
N ASN A 83 -7.53 -14.10 -22.98
CA ASN A 83 -8.19 -15.18 -23.70
C ASN A 83 -7.64 -16.56 -23.29
N ASP A 84 -6.70 -16.61 -22.34
CA ASP A 84 -6.10 -17.86 -21.87
C ASP A 84 -7.14 -18.64 -21.03
N PRO A 85 -7.49 -19.88 -21.41
CA PRO A 85 -8.43 -20.71 -20.67
C PRO A 85 -7.96 -21.00 -19.22
N GLU A 86 -6.64 -21.00 -18.98
CA GLU A 86 -6.04 -21.26 -17.66
C GLU A 86 -6.09 -20.04 -16.73
N ASP A 87 -6.25 -18.84 -17.27
CA ASP A 87 -6.34 -17.60 -16.51
C ASP A 87 -7.67 -17.44 -15.74
N ARG A 88 -8.76 -18.00 -16.28
CA ARG A 88 -10.10 -17.81 -15.70
C ARG A 88 -10.22 -18.15 -14.21
N PRO A 89 -9.58 -19.21 -13.67
CA PRO A 89 -9.65 -19.56 -12.26
C PRO A 89 -8.88 -18.59 -11.35
N SER A 90 -7.82 -17.96 -11.86
CA SER A 90 -6.96 -17.05 -11.08
C SER A 90 -7.46 -15.62 -11.07
N LYS A 91 -8.25 -15.22 -12.08
CA LYS A 91 -8.75 -13.86 -12.26
C LYS A 91 -9.64 -13.39 -11.10
N GLY A 92 -9.26 -12.27 -10.52
CA GLY A 92 -9.92 -11.74 -9.34
C GLY A 92 -9.58 -12.49 -8.05
N LYS A 93 -8.56 -13.40 -8.07
CA LYS A 93 -8.03 -14.04 -6.87
C LYS A 93 -7.26 -13.02 -6.03
N GLU A 94 -7.33 -13.17 -4.72
CA GLU A 94 -6.54 -12.38 -3.78
C GLU A 94 -5.07 -12.76 -3.85
N CYS A 95 -4.20 -11.76 -3.71
CA CYS A 95 -2.76 -11.97 -3.61
C CYS A 95 -2.13 -11.03 -2.55
N ALA A 96 -0.87 -11.24 -2.24
CA ALA A 96 -0.10 -10.42 -1.31
C ALA A 96 -0.79 -10.21 0.05
N GLY A 97 -1.23 -11.30 0.68
CA GLY A 97 -1.90 -11.22 1.99
C GLY A 97 -3.23 -10.48 1.97
N GLY A 98 -3.91 -10.48 0.82
CA GLY A 98 -5.19 -9.80 0.62
C GLY A 98 -5.07 -8.30 0.36
N LEU A 99 -3.88 -7.79 0.08
CA LEU A 99 -3.67 -6.39 -0.34
C LEU A 99 -3.98 -6.20 -1.82
N GLY A 100 -3.59 -7.17 -2.65
CA GLY A 100 -3.72 -7.12 -4.10
C GLY A 100 -4.75 -8.09 -4.67
N VAL A 101 -4.98 -7.95 -5.97
CA VAL A 101 -5.88 -8.79 -6.78
C VAL A 101 -5.18 -9.20 -8.06
N VAL A 102 -5.26 -10.47 -8.41
CA VAL A 102 -4.81 -10.97 -9.71
C VAL A 102 -5.74 -10.42 -10.80
N MET A 103 -5.19 -9.62 -11.71
CA MET A 103 -5.92 -9.05 -12.84
C MET A 103 -6.21 -10.11 -13.90
N GLY A 104 -5.23 -10.95 -14.17
CA GLY A 104 -5.28 -12.01 -15.15
C GLY A 104 -3.89 -12.35 -15.67
N VAL A 105 -3.85 -13.17 -16.71
CA VAL A 105 -2.62 -13.55 -17.40
C VAL A 105 -2.58 -12.78 -18.72
N ALA A 106 -1.52 -11.99 -18.93
CA ALA A 106 -1.34 -11.23 -20.17
C ALA A 106 -1.20 -12.17 -21.36
N GLY A 107 -2.08 -11.98 -22.35
CA GLY A 107 -2.14 -12.82 -23.56
C GLY A 107 -1.31 -12.25 -24.71
N PRO A 108 -1.30 -12.95 -25.87
CA PRO A 108 -0.57 -12.54 -27.07
C PRO A 108 -0.96 -11.16 -27.59
N ASN A 109 -2.20 -10.73 -27.35
CA ASN A 109 -2.69 -9.41 -27.72
C ASN A 109 -1.97 -8.27 -27.01
N ILE A 110 -1.40 -8.54 -25.82
CA ILE A 110 -0.70 -7.56 -25.00
C ILE A 110 0.82 -7.71 -25.16
N LEU A 111 1.32 -8.96 -25.10
CA LEU A 111 2.75 -9.27 -25.10
C LEU A 111 3.31 -9.59 -26.49
N GLY A 112 2.45 -9.73 -27.51
CA GLY A 112 2.88 -10.10 -28.86
C GLY A 112 3.60 -11.45 -28.87
N PRO A 113 4.65 -11.60 -29.73
CA PRO A 113 5.42 -12.86 -29.85
C PRO A 113 6.14 -13.28 -28.56
N ALA A 114 6.43 -12.36 -27.66
CA ALA A 114 7.09 -12.67 -26.39
C ALA A 114 6.23 -13.58 -25.49
N CYS A 115 4.91 -13.62 -25.71
CA CYS A 115 3.98 -14.46 -24.94
C CYS A 115 4.34 -15.95 -24.98
N GLU A 116 4.87 -16.45 -26.12
CA GLU A 116 5.19 -17.88 -26.30
C GLU A 116 6.43 -18.31 -25.49
N SER A 117 7.32 -17.38 -25.16
CA SER A 117 8.54 -17.64 -24.38
C SER A 117 8.35 -17.51 -22.88
N LEU A 118 7.24 -16.95 -22.43
CA LEU A 118 6.96 -16.64 -21.02
C LEU A 118 6.01 -17.67 -20.40
N THR A 119 6.31 -18.07 -19.18
CA THR A 119 5.43 -18.91 -18.35
C THR A 119 4.17 -18.16 -17.92
N ILE A 120 3.14 -18.87 -17.48
CA ILE A 120 1.90 -18.27 -16.94
C ILE A 120 2.24 -17.33 -15.76
N SER A 121 3.17 -17.74 -14.89
CA SER A 121 3.59 -16.93 -13.75
C SER A 121 4.23 -15.60 -14.18
N GLU A 122 5.06 -15.59 -15.21
CA GLU A 122 5.69 -14.37 -15.75
C GLU A 122 4.70 -13.46 -16.48
N ARG A 123 3.58 -13.99 -16.93
CA ARG A 123 2.51 -13.26 -17.61
C ARG A 123 1.39 -12.81 -16.66
N THR A 124 1.39 -13.30 -15.42
CA THR A 124 0.35 -12.96 -14.44
C THR A 124 0.54 -11.51 -13.98
N GLU A 125 -0.53 -10.76 -13.96
CA GLU A 125 -0.54 -9.35 -13.58
C GLU A 125 -1.41 -9.13 -12.35
N VAL A 126 -0.96 -8.25 -11.46
CA VAL A 126 -1.64 -7.92 -10.21
C VAL A 126 -1.93 -6.44 -10.09
N LEU A 127 -2.95 -6.11 -9.31
CA LEU A 127 -3.37 -4.74 -9.03
C LEU A 127 -3.35 -4.48 -7.53
N LEU A 128 -2.79 -3.35 -7.14
CA LEU A 128 -2.85 -2.78 -5.80
C LEU A 128 -3.50 -1.40 -5.86
N ASP A 129 -4.56 -1.19 -5.09
CA ASP A 129 -5.27 0.09 -5.05
C ASP A 129 -4.86 0.91 -3.82
N LEU A 130 -4.02 1.93 -4.05
CA LEU A 130 -3.54 2.86 -3.03
C LEU A 130 -4.23 4.23 -3.08
N HIS A 131 -5.20 4.44 -3.98
CA HIS A 131 -5.81 5.74 -4.09
C HIS A 131 -6.45 6.18 -2.77
N MET A 132 -6.40 7.48 -2.46
CA MET A 132 -6.89 8.09 -1.22
C MET A 132 -6.09 7.80 0.06
N LEU A 133 -4.99 7.09 0.02
CA LEU A 133 -4.04 7.04 1.12
C LEU A 133 -3.15 8.27 1.14
N HIS A 134 -2.58 8.60 2.30
CA HIS A 134 -1.45 9.52 2.37
C HIS A 134 -0.18 8.85 1.84
N ALA A 135 0.75 9.65 1.31
CA ALA A 135 1.98 9.14 0.70
C ALA A 135 2.78 8.17 1.61
N ASN A 136 2.90 8.49 2.90
CA ASN A 136 3.62 7.63 3.84
C ASN A 136 2.90 6.29 4.06
N GLU A 137 1.58 6.33 4.28
CA GLU A 137 0.75 5.13 4.44
C GLU A 137 0.78 4.24 3.19
N ALA A 138 0.74 4.88 2.01
CA ALA A 138 0.82 4.18 0.75
C ALA A 138 2.19 3.53 0.53
N SER A 139 3.27 4.17 0.99
CA SER A 139 4.61 3.59 0.94
C SER A 139 4.73 2.35 1.83
N ASP A 140 4.18 2.39 3.04
CA ASP A 140 4.20 1.26 3.96
C ASP A 140 3.40 0.06 3.39
N VAL A 141 2.18 0.31 2.86
CA VAL A 141 1.36 -0.72 2.22
C VAL A 141 1.99 -1.25 0.94
N LEU A 142 2.64 -0.38 0.14
CA LEU A 142 3.36 -0.79 -1.06
C LEU A 142 4.56 -1.68 -0.71
N GLU A 143 5.30 -1.36 0.34
CA GLU A 143 6.40 -2.18 0.82
C GLU A 143 5.90 -3.58 1.19
N ASP A 144 4.84 -3.68 1.99
CA ASP A 144 4.23 -4.95 2.37
C ASP A 144 3.75 -5.75 1.16
N PHE A 145 3.13 -5.09 0.19
CA PHE A 145 2.69 -5.71 -1.07
C PHE A 145 3.87 -6.26 -1.87
N LEU A 146 4.90 -5.46 -2.11
CA LEU A 146 6.08 -5.87 -2.89
C LEU A 146 6.84 -7.00 -2.20
N MET A 147 6.94 -6.98 -0.88
CA MET A 147 7.55 -8.07 -0.11
C MET A 147 6.76 -9.37 -0.20
N ALA A 148 5.44 -9.31 -0.35
CA ALA A 148 4.59 -10.48 -0.49
C ALA A 148 4.63 -11.05 -1.92
N VAL A 149 4.77 -10.22 -2.97
CA VAL A 149 4.84 -10.67 -4.37
C VAL A 149 6.27 -11.01 -4.81
N SER A 150 7.29 -10.40 -4.23
CA SER A 150 8.69 -10.74 -4.54
C SER A 150 9.17 -11.92 -3.71
N SER A 151 9.85 -12.87 -4.33
CA SER A 151 10.39 -14.07 -3.66
C SER A 151 11.70 -13.83 -2.89
N MET A 152 12.14 -12.58 -2.70
CA MET A 152 13.39 -12.26 -2.02
C MET A 152 13.29 -12.42 -0.50
N PRO A 153 14.25 -13.13 0.15
CA PRO A 153 14.30 -13.19 1.62
C PRO A 153 14.67 -11.81 2.18
N ARG A 154 13.89 -11.30 3.12
CA ARG A 154 14.25 -10.09 3.87
C ARG A 154 15.59 -10.28 4.59
N PRO A 155 16.48 -9.28 4.63
CA PRO A 155 17.51 -9.24 5.66
C PRO A 155 16.84 -9.18 7.03
N ILE A 156 17.28 -10.06 7.92
CA ILE A 156 16.70 -10.31 9.25
C ILE A 156 16.95 -9.09 10.16
N PHE A 157 16.01 -8.16 10.19
CA PHE A 157 15.96 -7.12 11.21
C PHE A 157 14.50 -6.72 11.50
N VAL A 158 13.68 -7.63 12.02
CA VAL A 158 12.54 -7.25 12.88
C VAL A 158 12.08 -8.47 13.71
N THR A 159 12.09 -8.26 14.97
CA THR A 159 11.82 -9.10 16.11
C THR A 159 10.37 -9.62 16.15
N THR A 160 10.23 -10.92 16.46
CA THR A 160 9.15 -11.60 17.23
C THR A 160 7.70 -11.66 16.70
N TYR A 161 7.21 -10.74 15.86
CA TYR A 161 5.86 -10.85 15.26
C TYR A 161 5.82 -11.77 14.02
N LEU A 162 6.97 -12.11 13.49
CA LEU A 162 7.21 -12.81 12.22
C LEU A 162 6.95 -14.32 12.26
N ILE A 163 6.91 -14.95 13.41
CA ILE A 163 6.83 -16.42 13.50
C ILE A 163 5.43 -16.95 13.18
N VAL A 164 4.37 -16.19 13.45
CA VAL A 164 2.99 -16.59 13.15
C VAL A 164 2.60 -16.30 11.71
N THR A 165 3.14 -15.25 11.10
CA THR A 165 2.87 -14.88 9.71
C THR A 165 3.68 -15.72 8.70
N LEU A 166 4.83 -16.25 9.11
CA LEU A 166 5.70 -17.08 8.26
C LEU A 166 5.14 -18.49 7.98
N LEU A 167 4.18 -18.98 8.76
CA LEU A 167 3.56 -20.30 8.58
C LEU A 167 2.31 -20.29 7.69
N GLN A 168 1.80 -19.11 7.29
CA GLN A 168 0.58 -18.97 6.46
C GLN A 168 0.78 -18.31 5.10
N LEU A 169 1.96 -17.74 4.84
CA LEU A 169 2.28 -17.20 3.51
C LEU A 169 2.96 -18.30 2.70
N GLU A 170 2.19 -19.09 1.97
CA GLU A 170 2.68 -19.64 0.71
C GLU A 170 3.18 -18.41 -0.09
N ARG A 171 4.51 -18.27 -0.19
CA ARG A 171 5.15 -17.24 -0.99
C ARG A 171 4.64 -17.43 -2.42
N GLU A 172 3.75 -16.56 -2.82
CA GLU A 172 3.26 -16.53 -4.18
C GLU A 172 4.46 -16.13 -5.05
N ASN A 173 5.04 -17.10 -5.78
CA ASN A 173 6.08 -16.83 -6.78
C ASN A 173 5.44 -16.06 -7.93
N PHE A 174 5.41 -14.75 -7.78
CA PHE A 174 4.85 -13.84 -8.76
C PHE A 174 6.00 -13.26 -9.60
N HIS A 175 5.93 -13.41 -10.92
CA HIS A 175 6.95 -12.98 -11.85
C HIS A 175 6.45 -11.98 -12.92
N GLY A 176 5.22 -11.54 -12.81
CA GLY A 176 4.61 -10.60 -13.75
C GLY A 176 4.68 -9.14 -13.30
N LEU A 177 3.91 -8.28 -13.97
CA LEU A 177 3.84 -6.85 -13.66
C LEU A 177 2.84 -6.55 -12.56
N ALA A 178 3.15 -5.54 -11.73
CA ALA A 178 2.23 -5.02 -10.73
C ALA A 178 1.74 -3.62 -11.12
N TYR A 179 0.45 -3.39 -11.02
CA TYR A 179 -0.20 -2.12 -11.31
C TYR A 179 -0.68 -1.47 -10.02
N ILE A 180 -0.15 -0.29 -9.74
CA ILE A 180 -0.45 0.49 -8.54
C ILE A 180 -1.41 1.61 -8.91
N VAL A 181 -2.64 1.55 -8.45
CA VAL A 181 -3.64 2.60 -8.69
C VAL A 181 -3.39 3.77 -7.73
N VAL A 182 -3.10 4.93 -8.28
CA VAL A 182 -2.88 6.19 -7.54
C VAL A 182 -4.00 7.21 -7.78
N GLY A 183 -4.89 6.94 -8.74
CA GLY A 183 -5.99 7.79 -9.17
C GLY A 183 -5.68 8.62 -10.41
N ASP A 184 -6.71 8.90 -11.20
CA ASP A 184 -6.60 9.70 -12.43
C ASP A 184 -6.60 11.21 -12.11
N GLU A 185 -5.70 11.96 -12.73
CA GLU A 185 -5.61 13.42 -12.60
C GLU A 185 -6.72 14.17 -13.37
N ARG A 186 -7.52 13.47 -14.17
CA ARG A 186 -8.44 14.07 -15.16
C ARG A 186 -9.70 14.72 -14.60
N HIS A 187 -9.92 14.80 -13.31
CA HIS A 187 -11.03 15.61 -12.77
C HIS A 187 -10.65 17.10 -12.63
N VAL A 188 -10.22 17.69 -13.75
CA VAL A 188 -10.04 19.15 -13.94
C VAL A 188 -11.40 19.78 -14.20
N GLY A 189 -12.33 19.67 -13.27
CA GLY A 189 -13.67 20.28 -13.46
C GLY A 189 -14.32 20.76 -12.18
N THR A 190 -13.78 20.42 -11.04
CA THR A 190 -14.27 20.89 -9.75
C THR A 190 -13.18 21.65 -9.02
N GLN A 191 -13.50 22.85 -8.52
CA GLN A 191 -12.63 23.80 -7.83
C GLN A 191 -11.98 23.28 -6.51
N ASP A 192 -11.78 21.99 -6.38
CA ASP A 192 -11.19 21.39 -5.18
C ASP A 192 -9.68 21.22 -5.34
N THR A 193 -8.97 22.34 -5.30
CA THR A 193 -7.50 22.44 -5.36
C THR A 193 -6.81 21.59 -4.27
N GLY A 194 -7.50 21.33 -3.14
CA GLY A 194 -6.99 20.50 -2.05
C GLY A 194 -6.89 19.02 -2.43
N ARG A 195 -7.81 18.49 -3.23
CA ARG A 195 -7.81 17.08 -3.67
C ARG A 195 -6.75 16.79 -4.73
N GLY A 196 -6.53 17.72 -5.66
CA GLY A 196 -5.47 17.61 -6.67
C GLY A 196 -4.08 17.55 -6.04
N ALA A 197 -3.81 18.43 -5.06
CA ALA A 197 -2.54 18.46 -4.35
C ALA A 197 -2.27 17.15 -3.54
N SER A 198 -3.30 16.51 -2.98
CA SER A 198 -3.16 15.24 -2.25
C SER A 198 -2.79 14.09 -3.18
N ARG A 199 -3.42 13.99 -4.36
CA ARG A 199 -3.12 12.94 -5.35
C ARG A 199 -1.73 13.06 -5.93
N HIS A 200 -1.30 14.27 -6.27
CA HIS A 200 0.06 14.52 -6.73
C HIS A 200 1.10 14.12 -5.67
N ARG A 201 0.83 14.35 -4.39
CA ARG A 201 1.68 13.92 -3.29
C ARG A 201 1.76 12.41 -3.18
N LEU A 202 0.64 11.70 -3.37
CA LEU A 202 0.60 10.24 -3.35
C LEU A 202 1.46 9.66 -4.48
N ALA A 203 1.20 10.05 -5.72
CA ALA A 203 1.97 9.58 -6.87
C ALA A 203 3.47 9.91 -6.73
N SER A 204 3.79 11.13 -6.31
CA SER A 204 5.18 11.55 -6.05
C SER A 204 5.84 10.74 -4.94
N GLY A 205 5.14 10.45 -3.84
CA GLY A 205 5.64 9.63 -2.75
C GLY A 205 5.96 8.20 -3.20
N ILE A 206 5.05 7.59 -3.96
CA ILE A 206 5.26 6.25 -4.53
C ILE A 206 6.45 6.24 -5.50
N LYS A 207 6.56 7.21 -6.40
CA LYS A 207 7.69 7.31 -7.32
C LYS A 207 9.04 7.48 -6.58
N MET A 208 9.08 8.30 -5.54
CA MET A 208 10.26 8.44 -4.69
C MET A 208 10.63 7.13 -3.99
N PHE A 209 9.64 6.39 -3.51
CA PHE A 209 9.86 5.06 -2.92
C PHE A 209 10.46 4.11 -3.95
N LEU A 210 9.84 3.96 -5.13
CA LEU A 210 10.31 3.07 -6.19
C LEU A 210 11.72 3.45 -6.67
N GLN A 211 12.01 4.73 -6.83
CA GLN A 211 13.33 5.23 -7.21
C GLN A 211 14.37 4.95 -6.12
N ARG A 212 14.02 5.12 -4.86
CA ARG A 212 14.91 4.86 -3.72
C ARG A 212 15.33 3.38 -3.64
N TYR A 213 14.43 2.47 -3.96
CA TYR A 213 14.67 1.03 -3.90
C TYR A 213 15.01 0.40 -5.26
N GLY A 214 15.23 1.21 -6.30
CA GLY A 214 15.71 0.78 -7.60
C GLY A 214 14.69 0.02 -8.45
N TYR A 215 13.38 0.12 -8.16
CA TYR A 215 12.34 -0.49 -8.98
C TYR A 215 12.14 0.30 -10.27
N PRO A 216 12.23 -0.34 -11.46
CA PRO A 216 11.83 0.30 -12.71
C PRO A 216 10.31 0.46 -12.75
N TRP A 217 9.86 1.64 -13.20
CA TRP A 217 8.44 1.94 -13.27
C TRP A 217 8.07 2.74 -14.52
N SER A 218 6.83 2.60 -14.93
CA SER A 218 6.18 3.44 -15.95
C SER A 218 4.84 3.95 -15.42
N GLU A 219 4.37 5.09 -15.95
CA GLU A 219 3.13 5.71 -15.49
C GLU A 219 2.18 5.93 -16.66
N GLY A 220 0.89 5.68 -16.44
CA GLY A 220 -0.16 5.95 -17.40
C GLY A 220 -1.56 5.73 -16.81
N GLY A 221 -2.51 6.61 -17.19
CA GLY A 221 -3.92 6.44 -16.84
C GLY A 221 -4.25 6.39 -15.34
N GLY A 222 -3.46 7.10 -14.49
CA GLY A 222 -3.67 7.06 -13.04
C GLY A 222 -3.12 5.81 -12.36
N CYS A 223 -2.33 5.00 -13.07
CA CYS A 223 -1.64 3.83 -12.56
C CYS A 223 -0.13 3.95 -12.73
N ILE A 224 0.63 3.36 -11.83
CA ILE A 224 2.06 3.13 -11.93
C ILE A 224 2.26 1.63 -12.13
N CYS A 225 2.90 1.25 -13.23
CA CYS A 225 3.25 -0.14 -13.53
C CYS A 225 4.69 -0.37 -13.09
N ILE A 226 4.94 -1.46 -12.39
CA ILE A 226 6.26 -1.84 -11.88
C ILE A 226 6.54 -3.32 -12.14
N ASP A 227 7.80 -3.65 -12.29
CA ASP A 227 8.29 -5.02 -12.22
C ASP A 227 8.82 -5.28 -10.80
N PRO A 228 8.13 -6.10 -9.98
CA PRO A 228 8.51 -6.32 -8.59
C PRO A 228 9.77 -7.17 -8.43
N LEU A 229 10.28 -7.81 -9.47
CA LEU A 229 11.48 -8.66 -9.43
C LEU A 229 12.74 -7.93 -9.86
N THR A 230 12.62 -6.91 -10.71
CA THR A 230 13.75 -6.13 -11.22
C THR A 230 13.98 -4.94 -10.31
N HIS A 231 14.94 -5.05 -9.39
CA HIS A 231 15.40 -3.94 -8.57
C HIS A 231 16.91 -4.08 -8.36
N SER A 232 17.61 -2.96 -8.32
CA SER A 232 19.07 -2.87 -8.15
C SER A 232 19.46 -2.55 -6.71
#